data_ea3d13c055345c46ae32db72fea3b946
#
_entry.id   ea3d13c055345c46ae32db72fea3b946
#
_cell.length_a   1.000
_cell.length_b   1.000
_cell.length_c   1.000
_cell.angle_alpha   90.00
_cell.angle_beta   90.00
_cell.angle_gamma   90.00
#
_symmetry.space_group_name_H-M   'P 1'
#
loop_
_entity.id
_entity.type
_entity.pdbx_description
1 polymer ?
#
loop_
_entity_poly.entity_id
_entity_poly.type
_entity_poly.pdbx_seq_one_letter_code
_entity_poly.pdbx_strand_id
1 'polypeptide(L)'
;MTQANEHLCDVLIIGSGAAGLSLALQLADQRRVLVLSKGPLREGSTLYAQGGIAAVFDENDSIASHVNDTLVAGAGLCDPAAVQFTAEHAKAAMQWLIAQGVPFDQYQDSDGSMKYHLTREGGHSHRRILHAADATGRAVQITLVDQVRQHPNIVLLENYNAVDLITGKKLGLDPKRCYGAYVWNK
;
A
#
# COMPACT_ATOMS: atom_id res chain seq x y z
N MET A 1 -32.83 1.98 -22.45
CA MET A 1 -32.22 2.79 -21.38
C MET A 1 -31.55 1.81 -20.43
N THR A 2 -30.24 1.73 -20.41
CA THR A 2 -29.50 0.91 -19.44
C THR A 2 -29.70 1.53 -18.07
N GLN A 3 -30.29 0.79 -17.16
CA GLN A 3 -30.42 1.21 -15.76
C GLN A 3 -29.01 1.43 -15.20
N ALA A 4 -28.72 2.60 -14.64
CA ALA A 4 -27.49 2.85 -13.99
C ALA A 4 -27.41 1.95 -12.74
N ASN A 5 -26.36 1.12 -12.65
CA ASN A 5 -26.12 0.32 -11.46
C ASN A 5 -25.58 1.23 -10.36
N GLU A 6 -26.23 1.24 -9.21
CA GLU A 6 -25.80 1.97 -8.04
C GLU A 6 -25.14 1.00 -7.04
N HIS A 7 -23.96 1.36 -6.54
CA HIS A 7 -23.24 0.64 -5.50
C HIS A 7 -23.16 1.51 -4.25
N LEU A 8 -23.65 1.01 -3.12
CA LEU A 8 -23.61 1.71 -1.84
C LEU A 8 -22.45 1.16 -0.98
N CYS A 9 -21.63 2.06 -0.47
CA CYS A 9 -20.51 1.75 0.43
C CYS A 9 -20.33 2.86 1.47
N ASP A 10 -19.58 2.56 2.53
CA ASP A 10 -19.19 3.56 3.53
C ASP A 10 -17.88 4.25 3.11
N VAL A 11 -17.02 3.52 2.40
CA VAL A 11 -15.74 4.02 1.88
C VAL A 11 -15.53 3.57 0.44
N LEU A 12 -15.29 4.53 -0.44
CA LEU A 12 -14.88 4.29 -1.82
C LEU A 12 -13.38 4.52 -1.95
N ILE A 13 -12.65 3.50 -2.42
CA ILE A 13 -11.21 3.57 -2.70
C ILE A 13 -11.01 3.50 -4.21
N ILE A 14 -10.32 4.49 -4.76
CA ILE A 14 -9.99 4.57 -6.19
C ILE A 14 -8.54 4.17 -6.38
N GLY A 15 -8.34 2.96 -6.84
CA GLY A 15 -7.02 2.37 -7.10
C GLY A 15 -6.74 1.11 -6.28
N SER A 16 -6.22 0.09 -6.95
CA SER A 16 -5.95 -1.26 -6.41
C SER A 16 -4.46 -1.55 -6.20
N GLY A 17 -3.63 -0.53 -6.06
CA GLY A 17 -2.24 -0.69 -5.64
C GLY A 17 -2.10 -0.96 -4.14
N ALA A 18 -0.86 -1.19 -3.67
CA ALA A 18 -0.59 -1.51 -2.26
C ALA A 18 -1.28 -0.57 -1.27
N ALA A 19 -1.26 0.74 -1.51
CA ALA A 19 -1.89 1.72 -0.62
C ALA A 19 -3.42 1.53 -0.53
N GLY A 20 -4.10 1.38 -1.68
CA GLY A 20 -5.55 1.21 -1.71
C GLY A 20 -5.99 -0.12 -1.08
N LEU A 21 -5.29 -1.22 -1.39
CA LEU A 21 -5.62 -2.53 -0.83
C LEU A 21 -5.32 -2.61 0.67
N SER A 22 -4.22 -2.01 1.13
CA SER A 22 -3.91 -1.92 2.56
C SER A 22 -4.97 -1.13 3.32
N LEU A 23 -5.38 0.02 2.78
CA LEU A 23 -6.45 0.82 3.38
C LEU A 23 -7.78 0.05 3.42
N ALA A 24 -8.12 -0.68 2.34
CA ALA A 24 -9.31 -1.49 2.30
C ALA A 24 -9.35 -2.53 3.43
N LEU A 25 -8.27 -3.28 3.61
CA LEU A 25 -8.16 -4.31 4.66
C LEU A 25 -8.23 -3.71 6.07
N GLN A 26 -7.62 -2.54 6.29
CA GLN A 26 -7.65 -1.89 7.61
C GLN A 26 -9.04 -1.34 8.00
N LEU A 27 -9.88 -1.02 7.03
CA LEU A 27 -11.21 -0.45 7.27
C LEU A 27 -12.33 -1.49 7.26
N ALA A 28 -12.12 -2.61 6.59
CA ALA A 28 -13.20 -3.54 6.24
C ALA A 28 -13.86 -4.25 7.42
N ASP A 29 -13.18 -4.39 8.56
CA ASP A 29 -13.79 -4.94 9.77
C ASP A 29 -14.93 -4.07 10.31
N GLN A 30 -14.92 -2.76 10.01
CA GLN A 30 -15.88 -1.80 10.55
C GLN A 30 -16.70 -1.08 9.49
N ARG A 31 -16.37 -1.22 8.21
CA ARG A 31 -16.96 -0.46 7.10
C ARG A 31 -17.15 -1.34 5.87
N ARG A 32 -18.19 -1.04 5.11
CA ARG A 32 -18.35 -1.60 3.76
C ARG A 32 -17.46 -0.81 2.81
N VAL A 33 -16.47 -1.47 2.26
CA VAL A 33 -15.45 -0.86 1.39
C VAL A 33 -15.72 -1.27 -0.05
N LEU A 34 -15.62 -0.31 -0.96
CA LEU A 34 -15.65 -0.56 -2.39
C LEU A 34 -14.35 -0.08 -3.00
N VAL A 35 -13.64 -0.98 -3.69
CA VAL A 35 -12.38 -0.68 -4.37
C VAL A 35 -12.62 -0.66 -5.87
N LEU A 36 -12.28 0.46 -6.52
CA LEU A 36 -12.28 0.59 -7.97
C LEU A 36 -10.90 0.35 -8.55
N SER A 37 -10.83 -0.47 -9.59
CA SER A 37 -9.63 -0.62 -10.41
C SER A 37 -9.94 -0.37 -11.89
N LYS A 38 -9.16 0.47 -12.54
CA LYS A 38 -9.30 0.76 -13.98
C LYS A 38 -8.97 -0.41 -14.90
N GLY A 39 -8.29 -1.41 -14.37
CA GLY A 39 -7.93 -2.66 -15.03
C GLY A 39 -8.06 -3.83 -14.06
N PRO A 40 -7.43 -4.98 -14.32
CA PRO A 40 -7.35 -6.09 -13.38
C PRO A 40 -6.71 -5.64 -12.06
N LEU A 41 -7.14 -6.20 -10.91
CA LEU A 41 -6.64 -5.81 -9.59
C LEU A 41 -5.13 -5.98 -9.42
N ARG A 42 -4.57 -6.97 -10.10
CA ARG A 42 -3.12 -7.25 -10.04
C ARG A 42 -2.30 -6.32 -10.92
N GLU A 43 -2.93 -5.53 -11.79
CA GLU A 43 -2.23 -4.62 -12.71
C GLU A 43 -1.94 -3.27 -12.03
N GLY A 44 -0.69 -2.83 -12.08
CA GLY A 44 -0.30 -1.54 -11.53
C GLY A 44 1.16 -1.46 -11.09
N SER A 45 1.58 -0.28 -10.67
CA SER A 45 2.98 0.01 -10.30
C SER A 45 3.51 -0.89 -9.19
N THR A 46 2.67 -1.30 -8.25
CA THR A 46 3.08 -2.22 -7.17
C THR A 46 3.53 -3.56 -7.73
N LEU A 47 2.81 -4.13 -8.72
CA LEU A 47 3.16 -5.42 -9.31
C LEU A 47 4.57 -5.41 -9.94
N TYR A 48 4.95 -4.29 -10.54
CA TYR A 48 6.21 -4.14 -11.29
C TYR A 48 7.36 -3.59 -10.44
N ALA A 49 7.13 -3.27 -9.17
CA ALA A 49 8.18 -2.83 -8.26
C ALA A 49 9.13 -4.01 -7.93
N GLN A 50 10.39 -3.89 -8.32
CA GLN A 50 11.41 -4.95 -8.16
C GLN A 50 12.19 -4.80 -6.85
N GLY A 51 12.48 -3.56 -6.44
CA GLY A 51 13.21 -3.28 -5.21
C GLY A 51 12.48 -3.73 -3.95
N GLY A 52 13.21 -3.83 -2.86
CA GLY A 52 12.64 -4.14 -1.56
C GLY A 52 12.02 -2.92 -0.87
N ILE A 53 11.70 -3.07 0.39
CA ILE A 53 11.11 -2.01 1.23
C ILE A 53 12.06 -1.73 2.39
N ALA A 54 12.45 -0.45 2.54
CA ALA A 54 13.35 -0.01 3.59
C ALA A 54 12.63 0.14 4.93
N ALA A 55 13.14 -0.53 5.97
CA ALA A 55 12.69 -0.34 7.35
C ALA A 55 13.79 -0.76 8.34
N VAL A 56 13.88 -0.08 9.47
CA VAL A 56 14.89 -0.35 10.49
C VAL A 56 14.48 -1.57 11.31
N PHE A 57 15.12 -2.71 11.06
CA PHE A 57 14.94 -3.96 11.79
C PHE A 57 16.18 -4.39 12.56
N ASP A 58 17.39 -4.04 12.08
CA ASP A 58 18.67 -4.37 12.68
C ASP A 58 18.95 -3.45 13.87
N GLU A 59 19.49 -4.02 14.96
CA GLU A 59 19.86 -3.28 16.18
C GLU A 59 21.03 -2.30 15.97
N ASN A 60 21.86 -2.53 14.95
CA ASN A 60 22.96 -1.66 14.57
C ASN A 60 22.54 -0.50 13.66
N ASP A 61 21.27 -0.44 13.28
CA ASP A 61 20.69 0.63 12.46
C ASP A 61 19.78 1.54 13.29
N SER A 62 19.49 2.73 12.79
CA SER A 62 18.61 3.69 13.47
C SER A 62 17.71 4.46 12.50
N ILE A 63 16.57 4.92 12.99
CA ILE A 63 15.69 5.82 12.26
C ILE A 63 16.42 7.08 11.82
N ALA A 64 17.26 7.65 12.69
CA ALA A 64 18.06 8.83 12.36
C ALA A 64 19.01 8.59 11.19
N SER A 65 19.67 7.40 11.16
CA SER A 65 20.52 7.00 10.03
C SER A 65 19.69 6.86 8.74
N HIS A 66 18.51 6.22 8.81
CA HIS A 66 17.64 6.07 7.65
C HIS A 66 17.16 7.42 7.11
N VAL A 67 16.75 8.33 7.99
CA VAL A 67 16.34 9.70 7.63
C VAL A 67 17.48 10.44 6.95
N ASN A 68 18.69 10.41 7.53
CA ASN A 68 19.85 11.07 6.97
C ASN A 68 20.20 10.54 5.56
N ASP A 69 20.24 9.22 5.40
CA ASP A 69 20.50 8.58 4.10
C ASP A 69 19.47 9.04 3.04
N THR A 70 18.18 9.11 3.42
CA THR A 70 17.10 9.54 2.52
C THR A 70 17.24 11.01 2.13
N LEU A 71 17.56 11.89 3.08
CA LEU A 71 17.76 13.32 2.82
C LEU A 71 18.98 13.57 1.92
N VAL A 72 20.08 12.83 2.14
CA VAL A 72 21.28 12.91 1.30
C VAL A 72 20.99 12.43 -0.12
N ALA A 73 20.34 11.27 -0.28
CA ALA A 73 19.97 10.73 -1.59
C ALA A 73 18.98 11.62 -2.33
N GLY A 74 18.08 12.28 -1.60
CA GLY A 74 17.07 13.18 -2.14
C GLY A 74 17.60 14.55 -2.59
N ALA A 75 18.89 14.87 -2.30
CA ALA A 75 19.58 16.05 -2.81
C ALA A 75 18.80 17.38 -2.66
N GLY A 76 18.12 17.57 -1.54
CA GLY A 76 17.35 18.78 -1.23
C GLY A 76 15.91 18.79 -1.75
N LEU A 77 15.44 17.72 -2.40
CA LEU A 77 14.04 17.60 -2.88
C LEU A 77 13.08 17.03 -1.84
N CYS A 78 13.60 16.51 -0.73
CA CYS A 78 12.76 15.89 0.30
C CYS A 78 12.12 16.92 1.23
N ASP A 79 10.88 16.63 1.67
CA ASP A 79 10.32 17.22 2.87
C ASP A 79 10.85 16.45 4.09
N PRO A 80 11.64 17.06 4.98
CA PRO A 80 12.24 16.35 6.11
C PRO A 80 11.20 15.76 7.08
N ALA A 81 10.06 16.44 7.28
CA ALA A 81 9.01 15.95 8.16
C ALA A 81 8.33 14.69 7.60
N ALA A 82 8.11 14.66 6.28
CA ALA A 82 7.58 13.48 5.60
C ALA A 82 8.56 12.30 5.63
N VAL A 83 9.86 12.55 5.47
CA VAL A 83 10.91 11.53 5.58
C VAL A 83 10.96 10.95 6.98
N GLN A 84 10.99 11.81 8.02
CA GLN A 84 10.98 11.39 9.42
C GLN A 84 9.76 10.52 9.71
N PHE A 85 8.57 10.99 9.38
CA PHE A 85 7.32 10.26 9.58
C PHE A 85 7.35 8.88 8.91
N THR A 86 7.81 8.82 7.65
CA THR A 86 7.86 7.56 6.88
C THR A 86 8.83 6.57 7.53
N ALA A 87 10.03 7.01 7.91
CA ALA A 87 11.03 6.15 8.54
C ALA A 87 10.58 5.61 9.91
N GLU A 88 9.94 6.45 10.72
CA GLU A 88 9.41 6.06 12.04
C GLU A 88 8.31 5.01 11.95
N HIS A 89 7.44 5.09 10.93
CA HIS A 89 6.30 4.18 10.78
C HIS A 89 6.60 2.95 9.91
N ALA A 90 7.76 2.91 9.25
CA ALA A 90 8.12 1.85 8.30
C ALA A 90 8.11 0.46 8.95
N LYS A 91 8.68 0.30 10.16
CA LYS A 91 8.72 -0.99 10.85
C LYS A 91 7.33 -1.55 11.14
N ALA A 92 6.42 -0.71 11.64
CA ALA A 92 5.04 -1.13 11.92
C ALA A 92 4.29 -1.51 10.63
N ALA A 93 4.47 -0.74 9.55
CA ALA A 93 3.88 -1.06 8.25
C ALA A 93 4.40 -2.38 7.69
N MET A 94 5.70 -2.67 7.83
CA MET A 94 6.28 -3.93 7.42
C MET A 94 5.78 -5.11 8.25
N GLN A 95 5.67 -4.95 9.55
CA GLN A 95 5.10 -5.97 10.45
C GLN A 95 3.65 -6.30 10.07
N TRP A 96 2.88 -5.29 9.67
CA TRP A 96 1.52 -5.50 9.17
C TRP A 96 1.52 -6.29 7.86
N LEU A 97 2.39 -5.98 6.88
CA LEU A 97 2.51 -6.75 5.63
C LEU A 97 2.91 -8.20 5.89
N ILE A 98 3.82 -8.43 6.82
CA ILE A 98 4.21 -9.78 7.27
C ILE A 98 3.01 -10.51 7.85
N ALA A 99 2.21 -9.87 8.69
CA ALA A 99 0.99 -10.44 9.27
C ALA A 99 -0.08 -10.75 8.21
N GLN A 100 -0.09 -10.00 7.09
CA GLN A 100 -0.95 -10.33 5.93
C GLN A 100 -0.46 -11.55 5.15
N GLY A 101 0.75 -12.05 5.42
CA GLY A 101 1.32 -13.23 4.78
C GLY A 101 2.24 -12.91 3.59
N VAL A 102 2.75 -11.69 3.46
CA VAL A 102 3.76 -11.39 2.43
C VAL A 102 5.02 -12.21 2.72
N PRO A 103 5.50 -13.05 1.78
CA PRO A 103 6.60 -13.98 1.98
C PRO A 103 7.95 -13.30 1.81
N PHE A 104 8.35 -12.44 2.76
CA PHE A 104 9.69 -11.85 2.74
C PHE A 104 10.75 -12.91 3.01
N ASP A 105 11.90 -12.78 2.37
CA ASP A 105 13.00 -13.71 2.48
C ASP A 105 13.57 -13.77 3.90
N GLN A 106 13.81 -14.99 4.37
CA GLN A 106 14.33 -15.27 5.70
C GLN A 106 15.54 -16.20 5.61
N TYR A 107 16.36 -16.18 6.64
CA TYR A 107 17.44 -17.13 6.84
C TYR A 107 17.45 -17.64 8.29
N GLN A 108 18.03 -18.80 8.49
CA GLN A 108 18.23 -19.34 9.84
C GLN A 108 19.55 -18.82 10.39
N ASP A 109 19.49 -18.16 11.53
CA ASP A 109 20.69 -17.68 12.25
C ASP A 109 21.42 -18.82 12.98
N SER A 110 22.61 -18.54 13.47
CA SER A 110 23.47 -19.49 14.18
C SER A 110 22.84 -20.09 15.45
N ASP A 111 21.88 -19.39 16.05
CA ASP A 111 21.10 -19.83 17.21
C ASP A 111 19.86 -20.66 16.82
N GLY A 112 19.62 -20.88 15.52
CA GLY A 112 18.46 -21.59 14.98
C GLY A 112 17.21 -20.72 14.78
N SER A 113 17.23 -19.45 15.16
CA SER A 113 16.12 -18.53 14.95
C SER A 113 15.99 -18.11 13.48
N MET A 114 14.75 -17.88 13.02
CA MET A 114 14.48 -17.32 11.69
C MET A 114 14.53 -15.80 11.74
N LYS A 115 15.38 -15.22 10.90
CA LYS A 115 15.52 -13.77 10.76
C LYS A 115 15.24 -13.33 9.33
N TYR A 116 14.74 -12.10 9.14
CA TYR A 116 14.56 -11.54 7.79
C TYR A 116 15.90 -11.24 7.15
N HIS A 117 16.04 -11.65 5.89
CA HIS A 117 17.21 -11.31 5.11
C HIS A 117 17.13 -9.83 4.69
N LEU A 118 18.09 -9.05 5.14
CA LEU A 118 18.16 -7.62 4.84
C LEU A 118 19.28 -7.36 3.83
N THR A 119 18.97 -6.64 2.75
CA THR A 119 19.95 -6.16 1.79
C THR A 119 20.27 -4.68 2.00
N ARG A 120 21.35 -4.23 1.40
CA ARG A 120 21.75 -2.83 1.32
C ARG A 120 21.79 -2.42 -0.14
N GLU A 121 20.98 -1.45 -0.50
CA GLU A 121 20.94 -0.85 -1.83
C GLU A 121 21.66 0.52 -1.85
N GLY A 122 21.80 1.11 -3.03
CA GLY A 122 22.43 2.42 -3.19
C GLY A 122 21.72 3.50 -2.35
N GLY A 123 22.51 4.40 -1.76
CA GLY A 123 22.02 5.45 -0.88
C GLY A 123 21.80 5.04 0.58
N HIS A 124 21.83 3.74 0.91
CA HIS A 124 21.69 3.26 2.29
C HIS A 124 23.05 2.98 2.95
N SER A 125 23.25 3.46 4.17
CA SER A 125 24.43 3.17 4.98
C SER A 125 24.37 1.80 5.68
N HIS A 126 23.16 1.28 5.92
CA HIS A 126 22.92 0.00 6.61
C HIS A 126 22.09 -0.97 5.76
N ARG A 127 22.11 -2.25 6.16
CA ARG A 127 21.21 -3.27 5.62
C ARG A 127 19.82 -3.09 6.24
N ARG A 128 18.86 -2.60 5.49
CA ARG A 128 17.50 -2.34 5.97
C ARG A 128 16.41 -2.65 4.96
N ILE A 129 16.77 -3.25 3.83
CA ILE A 129 15.84 -3.54 2.74
C ILE A 129 15.29 -4.95 2.91
N LEU A 130 14.02 -5.07 3.25
CA LEU A 130 13.29 -6.34 3.19
C LEU A 130 12.88 -6.60 1.74
N HIS A 131 13.00 -7.84 1.30
CA HIS A 131 12.70 -8.23 -0.07
C HIS A 131 12.06 -9.61 -0.12
N ALA A 132 11.39 -9.91 -1.24
CA ALA A 132 10.86 -11.23 -1.57
C ALA A 132 11.40 -11.59 -2.95
N ALA A 133 12.49 -12.38 -2.99
CA ALA A 133 13.26 -12.65 -4.18
C ALA A 133 13.53 -11.37 -5.00
N ASP A 134 13.39 -11.41 -6.33
CA ASP A 134 13.61 -10.26 -7.22
C ASP A 134 12.31 -9.50 -7.57
N ALA A 135 11.23 -9.74 -6.84
CA ALA A 135 9.90 -9.25 -7.19
C ALA A 135 9.04 -8.90 -5.97
N THR A 136 9.59 -8.11 -5.04
CA THR A 136 8.92 -7.73 -3.78
C THR A 136 7.55 -7.13 -4.01
N GLY A 137 7.41 -6.20 -4.95
CA GLY A 137 6.13 -5.59 -5.25
C GLY A 137 5.09 -6.59 -5.74
N ARG A 138 5.50 -7.60 -6.52
CA ARG A 138 4.63 -8.69 -6.96
C ARG A 138 4.13 -9.53 -5.78
N ALA A 139 5.01 -9.88 -4.85
CA ALA A 139 4.65 -10.63 -3.65
C ALA A 139 3.63 -9.85 -2.81
N VAL A 140 3.88 -8.56 -2.56
CA VAL A 140 2.96 -7.66 -1.86
C VAL A 140 1.61 -7.59 -2.58
N GLN A 141 1.60 -7.32 -3.91
CA GLN A 141 0.37 -7.16 -4.67
C GLN A 141 -0.49 -8.43 -4.67
N ILE A 142 0.12 -9.59 -4.90
CA ILE A 142 -0.61 -10.86 -4.90
C ILE A 142 -1.22 -11.13 -3.53
N THR A 143 -0.44 -11.02 -2.46
CA THR A 143 -0.91 -11.26 -1.10
C THR A 143 -2.08 -10.34 -0.75
N LEU A 144 -1.97 -9.03 -0.98
CA LEU A 144 -3.03 -8.09 -0.66
C LEU A 144 -4.29 -8.32 -1.51
N VAL A 145 -4.16 -8.66 -2.79
CA VAL A 145 -5.31 -9.00 -3.65
C VAL A 145 -6.02 -10.25 -3.14
N ASP A 146 -5.27 -11.26 -2.72
CA ASP A 146 -5.87 -12.51 -2.22
C ASP A 146 -6.58 -12.28 -0.88
N GLN A 147 -6.06 -11.42 -0.01
CA GLN A 147 -6.71 -11.02 1.25
C GLN A 147 -8.00 -10.23 1.01
N VAL A 148 -7.99 -9.20 0.15
CA VAL A 148 -9.20 -8.39 -0.11
C VAL A 148 -10.29 -9.20 -0.80
N ARG A 149 -9.94 -10.19 -1.63
CA ARG A 149 -10.92 -11.08 -2.28
C ARG A 149 -11.66 -11.99 -1.31
N GLN A 150 -11.04 -12.32 -0.20
CA GLN A 150 -11.62 -13.17 0.83
C GLN A 150 -12.44 -12.39 1.86
N HIS A 151 -12.32 -11.06 1.89
CA HIS A 151 -12.95 -10.24 2.92
C HIS A 151 -14.43 -9.93 2.58
N PRO A 152 -15.41 -10.31 3.44
CA PRO A 152 -16.82 -10.20 3.11
C PRO A 152 -17.33 -8.75 2.96
N ASN A 153 -16.66 -7.77 3.59
CA ASN A 153 -17.07 -6.36 3.55
C ASN A 153 -16.35 -5.55 2.47
N ILE A 154 -15.60 -6.21 1.57
CA ILE A 154 -14.90 -5.55 0.46
C ILE A 154 -15.54 -5.95 -0.87
N VAL A 155 -16.04 -4.97 -1.61
CA VAL A 155 -16.53 -5.13 -2.98
C VAL A 155 -15.44 -4.62 -3.93
N LEU A 156 -15.11 -5.43 -4.94
CA LEU A 156 -14.08 -5.15 -5.92
C LEU A 156 -14.71 -4.93 -7.30
N LEU A 157 -14.48 -3.79 -7.91
CA LEU A 157 -14.91 -3.47 -9.27
C LEU A 157 -13.69 -3.29 -10.17
N GLU A 158 -13.39 -4.34 -10.94
CA GLU A 158 -12.32 -4.36 -11.94
C GLU A 158 -12.83 -3.79 -13.28
N ASN A 159 -11.96 -3.11 -14.02
CA ASN A 159 -12.26 -2.46 -15.30
C ASN A 159 -13.25 -1.28 -15.19
N TYR A 160 -13.30 -0.64 -14.06
CA TYR A 160 -14.11 0.56 -13.82
C TYR A 160 -13.23 1.80 -13.72
N ASN A 161 -13.56 2.82 -14.52
CA ASN A 161 -12.89 4.13 -14.41
C ASN A 161 -13.74 5.07 -13.54
N ALA A 162 -13.12 5.69 -12.55
CA ALA A 162 -13.70 6.86 -11.90
C ALA A 162 -13.67 8.04 -12.89
N VAL A 163 -14.85 8.56 -13.23
CA VAL A 163 -14.99 9.64 -14.20
C VAL A 163 -14.99 10.99 -13.51
N ASP A 164 -15.76 11.10 -12.41
CA ASP A 164 -15.91 12.35 -11.68
C ASP A 164 -16.40 12.11 -10.26
N LEU A 165 -16.05 13.00 -9.33
CA LEU A 165 -16.49 12.93 -7.94
C LEU A 165 -17.86 13.62 -7.76
N ILE A 166 -18.73 12.98 -6.99
CA ILE A 166 -20.01 13.55 -6.54
C ILE A 166 -19.72 14.33 -5.25
N THR A 167 -19.44 15.63 -5.39
CA THR A 167 -19.12 16.50 -4.25
C THR A 167 -20.35 17.28 -3.79
N GLY A 168 -20.41 17.65 -2.52
CA GLY A 168 -21.48 18.49 -1.99
C GLY A 168 -21.60 19.82 -2.72
N LYS A 169 -20.50 20.40 -3.19
CA LYS A 169 -20.52 21.63 -4.01
C LYS A 169 -21.35 21.45 -5.29
N LYS A 170 -21.22 20.32 -5.98
CA LYS A 170 -21.98 20.01 -7.19
C LYS A 170 -23.47 19.78 -6.93
N LEU A 171 -23.79 19.28 -5.74
CA LEU A 171 -25.16 18.98 -5.32
C LEU A 171 -25.86 20.14 -4.61
N GLY A 172 -25.19 21.26 -4.39
CA GLY A 172 -25.73 22.35 -3.57
C GLY A 172 -25.83 22.01 -2.08
N LEU A 173 -25.04 21.04 -1.62
CA LEU A 173 -24.96 20.55 -0.24
C LEU A 173 -23.65 21.01 0.41
N ASP A 174 -23.26 20.42 1.57
CA ASP A 174 -22.00 20.72 2.24
C ASP A 174 -20.82 20.60 1.26
N PRO A 175 -20.14 21.70 0.92
CA PRO A 175 -19.09 21.71 -0.10
C PRO A 175 -17.84 20.91 0.29
N LYS A 176 -17.65 20.61 1.58
CA LYS A 176 -16.51 19.85 2.09
C LYS A 176 -16.71 18.32 2.01
N ARG A 177 -17.90 17.85 1.62
CA ARG A 177 -18.22 16.42 1.57
C ARG A 177 -18.10 15.84 0.16
N CYS A 178 -17.57 14.61 0.09
CA CYS A 178 -17.68 13.75 -1.09
C CYS A 178 -18.73 12.68 -0.80
N TYR A 179 -19.69 12.51 -1.71
CA TYR A 179 -20.81 11.58 -1.61
C TYR A 179 -20.62 10.33 -2.46
N GLY A 180 -19.61 10.31 -3.33
CA GLY A 180 -19.33 9.18 -4.19
C GLY A 180 -18.61 9.60 -5.48
N ALA A 181 -18.70 8.74 -6.48
CA ALA A 181 -18.14 9.00 -7.80
C ALA A 181 -19.03 8.44 -8.90
N TYR A 182 -19.04 9.10 -10.05
CA TYR A 182 -19.50 8.51 -11.29
C TYR A 182 -18.42 7.59 -11.85
N VAL A 183 -18.81 6.38 -12.16
CA VAL A 183 -17.90 5.35 -12.66
C VAL A 183 -18.39 4.81 -13.99
N TRP A 184 -17.46 4.47 -14.86
CA TRP A 184 -17.75 3.86 -16.15
C TRP A 184 -17.10 2.48 -16.22
N ASN A 185 -17.93 1.48 -16.52
CA ASN A 185 -17.47 0.12 -16.79
C ASN A 185 -17.02 0.04 -18.26
N LYS A 186 -15.82 -0.47 -18.52
CA LYS A 186 -15.25 -0.64 -19.85
C LYS A 186 -15.87 -1.83 -20.59
#